data_1d143bfcad4b72335793e2e86e245530
#
_entry.id   1d143bfcad4b72335793e2e86e245530
#
_cell.length_a   1.000
_cell.length_b   1.000
_cell.length_c   1.000
_cell.angle_alpha   90.00
_cell.angle_beta   90.00
_cell.angle_gamma   90.00
#
_symmetry.space_group_name_H-M   'P 1'
#
loop_
_entity.id
_entity.type
_entity.pdbx_description
1 polymer ?
#
loop_
_entity_poly.entity_id
_entity_poly.type
_entity_poly.pdbx_seq_one_letter_code
_entity_poly.pdbx_strand_id
1 'polypeptide(L)'
;YFLADGFLPIFLISLVLMTLYPSIIPMTESLAMRAVREEGMDYGRVRLWGSVSFIVASYAMGWWLLPGRESHILAAMLFGIALTFSVGFLLPAEGRKDSAAPPLSWANALKVLRRPVFLGFVLAAGLTQSSHAFLYAFGSLNWQRLGLSETLIGFLWALGVVAEISLFMASAWLARVFGPVGLVVLAAGAGVLRWLITAQEPGLAVLCFAQALHGLSFGAAHLGAMHFIARAVAPELAATAQSLYAAVSGGIMMAGFMALSGPLYEAAQSTGFYVMAGVALMGAGAALVTWRRWQGGLLVD
;
A
#
# COMPACT_ATOMS: atom_id res chain seq x y z
N TYR A 1 -3.52 -25.21 3.64
CA TYR A 1 -3.67 -25.48 2.21
C TYR A 1 -3.22 -26.90 1.83
N PHE A 2 -2.17 -27.47 2.41
CA PHE A 2 -1.68 -28.82 2.09
C PHE A 2 -2.71 -29.94 2.29
N LEU A 3 -3.67 -29.73 3.20
CA LEU A 3 -4.72 -30.70 3.55
C LEU A 3 -6.13 -30.20 3.15
N ALA A 4 -6.19 -29.14 2.35
CA ALA A 4 -7.45 -28.48 2.02
C ALA A 4 -7.79 -28.74 0.54
N ASP A 5 -8.79 -29.57 0.31
CA ASP A 5 -9.34 -29.83 -1.00
C ASP A 5 -10.71 -29.16 -1.15
N GLY A 6 -10.90 -28.47 -2.29
CA GLY A 6 -12.14 -27.78 -2.62
C GLY A 6 -12.23 -26.35 -2.09
N PHE A 7 -13.27 -25.64 -2.54
CA PHE A 7 -13.44 -24.21 -2.31
C PHE A 7 -13.56 -23.83 -0.82
N LEU A 8 -14.43 -24.51 -0.08
CA LEU A 8 -14.77 -24.08 1.28
C LEU A 8 -13.61 -24.14 2.28
N PRO A 9 -12.82 -25.26 2.38
CA PRO A 9 -11.65 -25.27 3.25
C PRO A 9 -10.59 -24.25 2.86
N ILE A 10 -10.32 -24.07 1.56
CA ILE A 10 -9.37 -23.06 1.07
C ILE A 10 -9.86 -21.66 1.42
N PHE A 11 -11.14 -21.37 1.23
CA PHE A 11 -11.75 -20.08 1.58
C PHE A 11 -11.63 -19.79 3.08
N LEU A 12 -11.96 -20.74 3.96
CA LEU A 12 -11.89 -20.55 5.40
C LEU A 12 -10.46 -20.31 5.89
N ILE A 13 -9.47 -21.08 5.39
CA ILE A 13 -8.06 -20.87 5.70
C ILE A 13 -7.60 -19.50 5.21
N SER A 14 -7.97 -19.13 3.98
CA SER A 14 -7.65 -17.81 3.42
C SER A 14 -8.26 -16.68 4.24
N LEU A 15 -9.51 -16.82 4.68
CA LEU A 15 -10.19 -15.83 5.51
C LEU A 15 -9.43 -15.57 6.82
N VAL A 16 -9.02 -16.63 7.51
CA VAL A 16 -8.22 -16.52 8.74
C VAL A 16 -6.87 -15.86 8.45
N LEU A 17 -6.14 -16.31 7.43
CA LEU A 17 -4.84 -15.75 7.07
C LEU A 17 -4.93 -14.29 6.66
N MET A 18 -5.92 -13.93 5.83
CA MET A 18 -6.11 -12.55 5.37
C MET A 18 -6.64 -11.62 6.46
N THR A 19 -7.15 -12.17 7.56
CA THR A 19 -7.52 -11.39 8.75
C THR A 19 -6.32 -11.13 9.65
N LEU A 20 -5.46 -12.12 9.85
CA LEU A 20 -4.33 -12.04 10.78
C LEU A 20 -3.07 -11.42 10.15
N TYR A 21 -2.70 -11.87 8.94
CA TYR A 21 -1.43 -11.49 8.30
C TYR A 21 -1.28 -9.99 8.03
N PRO A 22 -2.31 -9.27 7.52
CA PRO A 22 -2.19 -7.83 7.26
C PRO A 22 -1.98 -6.98 8.52
N SER A 23 -2.29 -7.50 9.72
CA SER A 23 -2.06 -6.76 10.98
C SER A 23 -0.57 -6.57 11.30
N ILE A 24 0.31 -7.37 10.71
CA ILE A 24 1.77 -7.24 10.85
C ILE A 24 2.24 -5.88 10.31
N ILE A 25 1.66 -5.40 9.21
CA ILE A 25 2.07 -4.14 8.56
C ILE A 25 1.86 -2.93 9.49
N PRO A 26 0.67 -2.66 10.06
CA PRO A 26 0.50 -1.54 11.00
C PRO A 26 1.39 -1.63 12.23
N MET A 27 1.67 -2.84 12.72
CA MET A 27 2.56 -3.04 13.87
C MET A 27 4.01 -2.67 13.52
N THR A 28 4.51 -3.13 12.38
CA THR A 28 5.88 -2.79 11.93
C THR A 28 6.01 -1.31 11.57
N GLU A 29 4.99 -0.71 10.96
CA GLU A 29 4.95 0.74 10.67
C GLU A 29 4.94 1.56 11.97
N SER A 30 4.22 1.12 12.98
CA SER A 30 4.21 1.77 14.31
C SER A 30 5.60 1.75 14.94
N LEU A 31 6.31 0.62 14.89
CA LEU A 31 7.70 0.50 15.36
C LEU A 31 8.65 1.39 14.57
N ALA A 32 8.53 1.41 13.23
CA ALA A 32 9.34 2.26 12.37
C ALA A 32 9.13 3.76 12.70
N MET A 33 7.88 4.19 12.85
CA MET A 33 7.57 5.58 13.21
C MET A 33 8.01 5.93 14.64
N ARG A 34 8.06 4.96 15.55
CA ARG A 34 8.66 5.15 16.88
C ARG A 34 10.17 5.39 16.78
N ALA A 35 10.90 4.56 16.02
CA ALA A 35 12.33 4.75 15.80
C ALA A 35 12.66 6.11 15.15
N VAL A 36 11.80 6.57 14.23
CA VAL A 36 11.89 7.92 13.65
C VAL A 36 11.77 9.00 14.72
N ARG A 37 10.83 8.87 15.65
CA ARG A 37 10.61 9.89 16.71
C ARG A 37 11.68 9.84 17.81
N GLU A 38 12.06 8.66 18.28
CA GLU A 38 12.91 8.48 19.46
C GLU A 38 14.40 8.47 19.10
N GLU A 39 14.75 7.95 17.93
CA GLU A 39 16.15 7.77 17.48
C GLU A 39 16.54 8.69 16.32
N GLY A 40 15.60 9.51 15.81
CA GLY A 40 15.86 10.42 14.68
C GLY A 40 16.10 9.72 13.34
N MET A 41 15.66 8.47 13.19
CA MET A 41 15.80 7.72 11.95
C MET A 41 14.98 8.34 10.82
N ASP A 42 15.44 8.20 9.57
CA ASP A 42 14.67 8.58 8.39
C ASP A 42 13.69 7.44 8.02
N TYR A 43 12.39 7.73 8.05
CA TYR A 43 11.36 6.76 7.71
C TYR A 43 11.55 6.14 6.32
N GLY A 44 11.92 6.96 5.33
CA GLY A 44 12.13 6.47 3.97
C GLY A 44 13.25 5.45 3.89
N ARG A 45 14.34 5.64 4.64
CA ARG A 45 15.44 4.68 4.72
C ARG A 45 15.02 3.37 5.37
N VAL A 46 14.21 3.44 6.42
CA VAL A 46 13.64 2.22 7.04
C VAL A 46 12.75 1.49 6.06
N ARG A 47 11.83 2.21 5.41
CA ARG A 47 10.86 1.66 4.46
C ARG A 47 11.52 1.09 3.18
N LEU A 48 12.63 1.70 2.73
CA LEU A 48 13.42 1.25 1.58
C LEU A 48 13.83 -0.22 1.70
N TRP A 49 14.24 -0.68 2.89
CA TRP A 49 14.62 -2.08 3.10
C TRP A 49 13.47 -3.06 2.83
N GLY A 50 12.22 -2.64 3.08
CA GLY A 50 11.05 -3.44 2.70
C GLY A 50 10.96 -3.64 1.18
N SER A 51 11.18 -2.59 0.39
CA SER A 51 11.16 -2.68 -1.07
C SER A 51 12.36 -3.48 -1.62
N VAL A 52 13.55 -3.31 -1.04
CA VAL A 52 14.75 -4.10 -1.41
C VAL A 52 14.53 -5.58 -1.13
N SER A 53 14.02 -5.92 0.07
CA SER A 53 13.73 -7.32 0.42
C SER A 53 12.67 -7.94 -0.48
N PHE A 54 11.67 -7.17 -0.90
CA PHE A 54 10.68 -7.62 -1.87
C PHE A 54 11.30 -7.96 -3.23
N ILE A 55 12.20 -7.11 -3.77
CA ILE A 55 12.90 -7.39 -5.03
C ILE A 55 13.74 -8.65 -4.91
N VAL A 56 14.53 -8.76 -3.83
CA VAL A 56 15.39 -9.92 -3.59
C VAL A 56 14.56 -11.20 -3.49
N ALA A 57 13.48 -11.17 -2.71
CA ALA A 57 12.59 -12.31 -2.54
C ALA A 57 11.89 -12.68 -3.85
N SER A 58 11.39 -11.70 -4.61
CA SER A 58 10.72 -11.93 -5.89
C SER A 58 11.68 -12.53 -6.92
N TYR A 59 12.91 -12.04 -7.01
CA TYR A 59 13.92 -12.57 -7.91
C TYR A 59 14.34 -14.00 -7.52
N ALA A 60 14.62 -14.22 -6.24
CA ALA A 60 15.00 -15.55 -5.73
C ALA A 60 13.87 -16.58 -5.95
N MET A 61 12.62 -16.17 -5.73
CA MET A 61 11.46 -17.02 -5.97
C MET A 61 11.24 -17.30 -7.44
N GLY A 62 11.36 -16.30 -8.31
CA GLY A 62 11.25 -16.45 -9.76
C GLY A 62 12.32 -17.41 -10.33
N TRP A 63 13.54 -17.35 -9.78
CA TRP A 63 14.61 -18.29 -10.15
C TRP A 63 14.39 -19.70 -9.60
N TRP A 64 13.84 -19.84 -8.41
CA TRP A 64 13.61 -21.14 -7.78
C TRP A 64 12.35 -21.85 -8.29
N LEU A 65 11.29 -21.09 -8.59
CA LEU A 65 10.02 -21.59 -9.12
C LEU A 65 10.08 -21.74 -10.65
N LEU A 66 10.98 -22.60 -11.12
CA LEU A 66 11.01 -22.99 -12.51
C LEU A 66 9.72 -23.72 -12.90
N PRO A 67 9.32 -23.74 -14.20
CA PRO A 67 8.16 -24.50 -14.68
C PRO A 67 8.17 -25.95 -14.17
N GLY A 68 7.03 -26.39 -13.64
CA GLY A 68 6.88 -27.74 -13.04
C GLY A 68 7.18 -27.81 -11.53
N ARG A 69 7.45 -26.69 -10.87
CA ARG A 69 7.67 -26.63 -9.41
C ARG A 69 6.58 -25.84 -8.67
N GLU A 70 5.40 -25.72 -9.24
CA GLU A 70 4.28 -24.95 -8.66
C GLU A 70 3.88 -25.48 -7.27
N SER A 71 4.08 -26.78 -7.02
CA SER A 71 3.85 -27.40 -5.70
C SER A 71 4.75 -26.83 -4.58
N HIS A 72 5.88 -26.21 -4.93
CA HIS A 72 6.78 -25.57 -3.97
C HIS A 72 6.34 -24.17 -3.52
N ILE A 73 5.34 -23.57 -4.18
CA ILE A 73 4.82 -22.22 -3.82
C ILE A 73 4.38 -22.20 -2.36
N LEU A 74 3.60 -23.20 -1.93
CA LEU A 74 3.14 -23.30 -0.55
C LEU A 74 4.28 -23.44 0.45
N ALA A 75 5.30 -24.24 0.12
CA ALA A 75 6.48 -24.39 0.96
C ALA A 75 7.26 -23.07 1.10
N ALA A 76 7.40 -22.33 0.01
CA ALA A 76 8.04 -21.01 0.00
C ALA A 76 7.25 -19.99 0.83
N MET A 77 5.92 -19.97 0.72
CA MET A 77 5.06 -19.12 1.56
C MET A 77 5.22 -19.45 3.04
N LEU A 78 5.23 -20.75 3.42
CA LEU A 78 5.45 -21.17 4.79
C LEU A 78 6.84 -20.76 5.29
N PHE A 79 7.87 -20.91 4.47
CA PHE A 79 9.22 -20.44 4.82
C PHE A 79 9.25 -18.94 5.09
N GLY A 80 8.61 -18.13 4.24
CA GLY A 80 8.50 -16.67 4.43
C GLY A 80 7.77 -16.30 5.73
N ILE A 81 6.67 -16.99 6.05
CA ILE A 81 5.92 -16.78 7.30
C ILE A 81 6.78 -17.20 8.51
N ALA A 82 7.46 -18.35 8.45
CA ALA A 82 8.34 -18.81 9.52
C ALA A 82 9.52 -17.86 9.75
N LEU A 83 10.10 -17.31 8.67
CA LEU A 83 11.16 -16.31 8.75
C LEU A 83 10.64 -15.03 9.41
N THR A 84 9.47 -14.51 9.00
CA THR A 84 8.84 -13.34 9.60
C THR A 84 8.59 -13.54 11.09
N PHE A 85 8.07 -14.70 11.47
CA PHE A 85 7.86 -15.08 12.87
C PHE A 85 9.18 -15.12 13.66
N SER A 86 10.22 -15.73 13.10
CA SER A 86 11.53 -15.83 13.75
C SER A 86 12.19 -14.46 13.94
N VAL A 87 12.12 -13.61 12.93
CA VAL A 87 12.64 -12.22 13.02
C VAL A 87 11.85 -11.40 14.04
N GLY A 88 10.55 -11.70 14.22
CA GLY A 88 9.72 -11.06 15.23
C GLY A 88 10.29 -11.15 16.65
N PHE A 89 10.99 -12.22 16.99
CA PHE A 89 11.67 -12.36 18.31
C PHE A 89 12.92 -11.48 18.46
N LEU A 90 13.46 -10.98 17.36
CA LEU A 90 14.63 -10.08 17.39
C LEU A 90 14.23 -8.61 17.51
N LEU A 91 12.94 -8.31 17.35
CA LEU A 91 12.46 -6.94 17.54
C LEU A 91 12.63 -6.53 19.00
N PRO A 92 12.98 -5.26 19.27
CA PRO A 92 13.07 -4.76 20.63
C PRO A 92 11.75 -5.03 21.36
N ALA A 93 11.84 -5.71 22.50
CA ALA A 93 10.68 -5.82 23.38
C ALA A 93 10.25 -4.38 23.73
N GLU A 94 8.97 -4.08 23.60
CA GLU A 94 8.45 -2.80 24.11
C GLU A 94 8.90 -2.66 25.54
N GLY A 95 9.86 -1.78 25.78
CA GLY A 95 10.25 -1.40 27.11
C GLY A 95 8.99 -0.87 27.79
N ARG A 96 8.55 -1.56 28.81
CA ARG A 96 7.40 -1.24 29.66
C ARG A 96 7.72 -0.01 30.51
N LYS A 97 8.04 1.11 29.84
CA LYS A 97 8.25 2.41 30.49
C LYS A 97 7.24 3.40 29.95
N ASP A 98 6.20 3.60 30.71
CA ASP A 98 5.39 4.80 30.87
C ASP A 98 4.55 5.35 29.72
N SER A 99 4.36 4.61 28.63
CA SER A 99 3.28 4.91 27.70
C SER A 99 2.68 3.58 27.23
N ALA A 100 1.92 2.94 28.09
CA ALA A 100 0.97 1.93 27.62
C ALA A 100 0.09 2.65 26.60
N ALA A 101 0.39 2.44 25.29
CA ALA A 101 -0.56 2.83 24.27
C ALA A 101 -1.93 2.33 24.73
N PRO A 102 -2.94 3.19 24.88
CA PRO A 102 -4.21 2.76 25.38
C PRO A 102 -4.67 1.57 24.54
N PRO A 103 -5.18 0.51 25.17
CA PRO A 103 -5.59 -0.68 24.42
C PRO A 103 -6.49 -0.23 23.27
N LEU A 104 -6.37 -0.88 22.12
CA LEU A 104 -7.28 -0.69 20.99
C LEU A 104 -8.70 -0.78 21.54
N SER A 105 -9.33 0.36 21.71
CA SER A 105 -10.68 0.45 22.22
C SER A 105 -11.59 1.06 21.18
N TRP A 106 -12.82 0.59 21.12
CA TRP A 106 -13.84 1.20 20.26
C TRP A 106 -14.02 2.70 20.55
N ALA A 107 -13.83 3.13 21.79
CA ALA A 107 -13.87 4.54 22.15
C ALA A 107 -12.77 5.34 21.46
N ASN A 108 -11.52 4.85 21.44
CA ASN A 108 -10.40 5.48 20.77
C ASN A 108 -10.59 5.50 19.24
N ALA A 109 -11.03 4.38 18.67
CA ALA A 109 -11.34 4.31 17.24
C ALA A 109 -12.42 5.34 16.85
N LEU A 110 -13.50 5.42 17.64
CA LEU A 110 -14.59 6.36 17.41
C LEU A 110 -14.15 7.82 17.61
N LYS A 111 -13.26 8.10 18.56
CA LYS A 111 -12.68 9.43 18.79
C LYS A 111 -11.95 9.93 17.53
N VAL A 112 -11.16 9.06 16.88
CA VAL A 112 -10.45 9.37 15.64
C VAL A 112 -11.42 9.49 14.45
N LEU A 113 -12.34 8.53 14.29
CA LEU A 113 -13.32 8.50 13.19
C LEU A 113 -14.31 9.66 13.21
N ARG A 114 -14.61 10.24 14.38
CA ARG A 114 -15.49 11.41 14.48
C ARG A 114 -14.89 12.71 13.94
N ARG A 115 -13.60 12.73 13.58
CA ARG A 115 -12.94 13.91 13.01
C ARG A 115 -13.13 13.96 11.49
N PRO A 116 -13.93 14.92 10.96
CA PRO A 116 -14.22 14.95 9.52
C PRO A 116 -12.99 15.13 8.65
N VAL A 117 -11.97 15.84 9.15
CA VAL A 117 -10.68 16.00 8.45
C VAL A 117 -9.95 14.68 8.34
N PHE A 118 -9.94 13.84 9.40
CA PHE A 118 -9.34 12.51 9.37
C PHE A 118 -10.06 11.60 8.36
N LEU A 119 -11.39 11.57 8.40
CA LEU A 119 -12.18 10.80 7.43
C LEU A 119 -11.96 11.26 5.99
N GLY A 120 -11.93 12.56 5.77
CA GLY A 120 -11.64 13.14 4.45
C GLY A 120 -10.25 12.74 3.94
N PHE A 121 -9.26 12.71 4.84
CA PHE A 121 -7.92 12.27 4.52
C PHE A 121 -7.87 10.76 4.18
N VAL A 122 -8.49 9.92 5.02
CA VAL A 122 -8.55 8.47 4.80
C VAL A 122 -9.26 8.15 3.48
N LEU A 123 -10.33 8.86 3.16
CA LEU A 123 -11.02 8.72 1.88
C LEU A 123 -10.13 9.13 0.71
N ALA A 124 -9.43 10.26 0.81
CA ALA A 124 -8.53 10.75 -0.23
C ALA A 124 -7.38 9.76 -0.51
N ALA A 125 -6.66 9.37 0.54
CA ALA A 125 -5.55 8.43 0.43
C ALA A 125 -6.04 7.02 0.03
N GLY A 126 -7.19 6.58 0.56
CA GLY A 126 -7.81 5.31 0.24
C GLY A 126 -8.24 5.20 -1.22
N LEU A 127 -8.91 6.21 -1.79
CA LEU A 127 -9.26 6.27 -3.21
C LEU A 127 -8.01 6.24 -4.09
N THR A 128 -7.00 7.04 -3.72
CA THR A 128 -5.73 7.07 -4.46
C THR A 128 -5.05 5.71 -4.48
N GLN A 129 -4.96 5.03 -3.33
CA GLN A 129 -4.38 3.69 -3.23
C GLN A 129 -5.23 2.64 -3.95
N SER A 130 -6.54 2.67 -3.76
CA SER A 130 -7.46 1.68 -4.36
C SER A 130 -7.59 1.83 -5.87
N SER A 131 -7.21 2.98 -6.46
CA SER A 131 -7.10 3.12 -7.91
C SER A 131 -6.09 2.15 -8.54
N HIS A 132 -5.21 1.52 -7.75
CA HIS A 132 -4.27 0.49 -8.21
C HIS A 132 -4.90 -0.91 -8.31
N ALA A 133 -6.11 -1.12 -7.75
CA ALA A 133 -6.74 -2.44 -7.66
C ALA A 133 -6.84 -3.15 -9.01
N PHE A 134 -7.24 -2.44 -10.05
CA PHE A 134 -7.40 -2.99 -11.39
C PHE A 134 -6.06 -3.45 -12.00
N LEU A 135 -4.97 -2.69 -11.79
CA LEU A 135 -3.64 -3.09 -12.20
C LEU A 135 -3.16 -4.33 -11.44
N TYR A 136 -3.38 -4.36 -10.12
CA TYR A 136 -2.96 -5.51 -9.30
C TYR A 136 -3.69 -6.78 -9.67
N ALA A 137 -4.99 -6.69 -10.01
CA ALA A 137 -5.78 -7.84 -10.40
C ALA A 137 -5.50 -8.31 -11.85
N PHE A 138 -5.38 -7.37 -12.79
CA PHE A 138 -5.40 -7.70 -14.23
C PHE A 138 -4.23 -7.14 -15.03
N GLY A 139 -3.26 -6.44 -14.40
CA GLY A 139 -2.16 -5.82 -15.12
C GLY A 139 -1.32 -6.83 -15.91
N SER A 140 -0.90 -7.93 -15.29
CA SER A 140 -0.13 -8.97 -15.97
C SER A 140 -0.92 -9.61 -17.10
N LEU A 141 -2.19 -9.97 -16.88
CA LEU A 141 -3.06 -10.56 -17.89
C LEU A 141 -3.28 -9.60 -19.07
N ASN A 142 -3.46 -8.31 -18.78
CA ASN A 142 -3.62 -7.30 -19.82
C ASN A 142 -2.34 -7.16 -20.67
N TRP A 143 -1.17 -7.19 -20.05
CA TRP A 143 0.11 -7.11 -20.78
C TRP A 143 0.40 -8.39 -21.58
N GLN A 144 0.03 -9.57 -21.08
CA GLN A 144 0.08 -10.82 -21.84
C GLN A 144 -0.83 -10.72 -23.08
N ARG A 145 -2.05 -10.22 -22.93
CA ARG A 145 -2.98 -9.98 -24.05
C ARG A 145 -2.39 -9.05 -25.11
N LEU A 146 -1.60 -8.05 -24.69
CA LEU A 146 -0.88 -7.13 -25.58
C LEU A 146 0.41 -7.73 -26.18
N GLY A 147 0.72 -9.00 -25.91
CA GLY A 147 1.85 -9.72 -26.48
C GLY A 147 3.17 -9.49 -25.76
N LEU A 148 3.19 -8.91 -24.55
CA LEU A 148 4.41 -8.78 -23.76
C LEU A 148 4.83 -10.14 -23.21
N SER A 149 6.15 -10.43 -23.27
CA SER A 149 6.71 -11.64 -22.69
C SER A 149 6.69 -11.57 -21.14
N GLU A 150 6.70 -12.74 -20.49
CA GLU A 150 6.76 -12.85 -19.03
C GLU A 150 7.93 -12.05 -18.43
N THR A 151 9.07 -12.06 -19.11
CA THR A 151 10.27 -11.30 -18.69
C THR A 151 10.00 -9.79 -18.70
N LEU A 152 9.33 -9.26 -19.73
CA LEU A 152 8.97 -7.85 -19.79
C LEU A 152 7.92 -7.48 -18.72
N ILE A 153 6.98 -8.36 -18.46
CA ILE A 153 5.97 -8.18 -17.40
C ILE A 153 6.67 -8.11 -16.03
N GLY A 154 7.58 -9.05 -15.76
CA GLY A 154 8.39 -9.02 -14.53
C GLY A 154 9.22 -7.74 -14.42
N PHE A 155 9.83 -7.29 -15.51
CA PHE A 155 10.57 -6.03 -15.56
C PHE A 155 9.68 -4.81 -15.25
N LEU A 156 8.46 -4.74 -15.79
CA LEU A 156 7.52 -3.65 -15.51
C LEU A 156 7.12 -3.59 -14.04
N TRP A 157 6.88 -4.73 -13.40
CA TRP A 157 6.63 -4.79 -11.95
C TRP A 157 7.84 -4.32 -11.15
N ALA A 158 9.04 -4.80 -11.50
CA ALA A 158 10.29 -4.39 -10.83
C ALA A 158 10.55 -2.90 -10.99
N LEU A 159 10.30 -2.33 -12.17
CA LEU A 159 10.46 -0.90 -12.44
C LEU A 159 9.58 -0.04 -11.52
N GLY A 160 8.34 -0.46 -11.26
CA GLY A 160 7.46 0.21 -10.31
C GLY A 160 8.06 0.24 -8.90
N VAL A 161 8.63 -0.89 -8.44
CA VAL A 161 9.28 -0.99 -7.13
C VAL A 161 10.57 -0.16 -7.05
N VAL A 162 11.37 -0.15 -8.11
CA VAL A 162 12.57 0.71 -8.18
C VAL A 162 12.20 2.19 -8.09
N ALA A 163 11.12 2.61 -8.76
CA ALA A 163 10.61 3.97 -8.66
C ALA A 163 10.12 4.31 -7.24
N GLU A 164 9.48 3.36 -6.55
CA GLU A 164 9.09 3.50 -5.13
C GLU A 164 10.31 3.68 -4.22
N ILE A 165 11.35 2.85 -4.39
CA ILE A 165 12.61 2.97 -3.67
C ILE A 165 13.22 4.37 -3.87
N SER A 166 13.28 4.84 -5.12
CA SER A 166 13.82 6.16 -5.47
C SER A 166 13.04 7.29 -4.77
N LEU A 167 11.72 7.18 -4.70
CA LEU A 167 10.88 8.13 -3.97
C LEU A 167 11.18 8.11 -2.46
N PHE A 168 11.29 6.94 -1.86
CA PHE A 168 11.59 6.84 -0.42
C PHE A 168 12.99 7.36 -0.07
N MET A 169 13.97 7.26 -0.97
CA MET A 169 15.26 7.92 -0.78
C MET A 169 15.14 9.45 -0.70
N ALA A 170 14.15 10.04 -1.36
CA ALA A 170 13.85 11.47 -1.34
C ALA A 170 12.77 11.87 -0.32
N SER A 171 12.31 10.94 0.54
CA SER A 171 11.13 11.09 1.39
C SER A 171 11.17 12.31 2.32
N ALA A 172 12.31 12.57 2.96
CA ALA A 172 12.46 13.71 3.87
C ALA A 172 12.31 15.07 3.14
N TRP A 173 12.86 15.17 1.92
CA TRP A 173 12.71 16.34 1.09
C TRP A 173 11.25 16.50 0.61
N LEU A 174 10.66 15.45 0.08
CA LEU A 174 9.27 15.44 -0.38
C LEU A 174 8.28 15.82 0.72
N ALA A 175 8.42 15.24 1.90
CA ALA A 175 7.56 15.52 3.04
C ALA A 175 7.68 16.99 3.53
N ARG A 176 8.87 17.59 3.39
CA ARG A 176 9.12 19.00 3.72
C ARG A 176 8.49 19.95 2.72
N VAL A 177 8.63 19.64 1.41
CA VAL A 177 8.16 20.53 0.32
C VAL A 177 6.65 20.46 0.16
N PHE A 178 6.08 19.27 0.11
CA PHE A 178 4.66 19.09 -0.22
C PHE A 178 3.76 18.97 1.03
N GLY A 179 4.33 18.60 2.17
CA GLY A 179 3.55 18.25 3.35
C GLY A 179 2.68 17.01 3.15
N PRO A 180 2.01 16.53 4.23
CA PRO A 180 1.29 15.24 4.18
C PRO A 180 0.16 15.20 3.16
N VAL A 181 -0.69 16.20 3.15
CA VAL A 181 -1.86 16.23 2.25
C VAL A 181 -1.43 16.54 0.81
N GLY A 182 -0.43 17.42 0.63
CA GLY A 182 0.13 17.71 -0.69
C GLY A 182 0.75 16.49 -1.36
N LEU A 183 1.34 15.58 -0.58
CA LEU A 183 1.83 14.30 -1.09
C LEU A 183 0.69 13.41 -1.62
N VAL A 184 -0.48 13.42 -0.98
CA VAL A 184 -1.65 12.67 -1.47
C VAL A 184 -2.22 13.32 -2.75
N VAL A 185 -2.24 14.66 -2.85
CA VAL A 185 -2.63 15.36 -4.08
C VAL A 185 -1.68 15.02 -5.22
N LEU A 186 -0.36 15.06 -4.97
CA LEU A 186 0.66 14.68 -5.94
C LEU A 186 0.47 13.23 -6.41
N ALA A 187 0.25 12.32 -5.46
CA ALA A 187 0.03 10.91 -5.74
C ALA A 187 -1.23 10.65 -6.59
N ALA A 188 -2.33 11.30 -6.23
CA ALA A 188 -3.58 11.20 -6.98
C ALA A 188 -3.42 11.74 -8.41
N GLY A 189 -2.76 12.90 -8.59
CA GLY A 189 -2.46 13.46 -9.91
C GLY A 189 -1.58 12.53 -10.75
N ALA A 190 -0.52 11.96 -10.16
CA ALA A 190 0.31 10.96 -10.81
C ALA A 190 -0.49 9.69 -11.17
N GLY A 191 -1.41 9.27 -10.31
CA GLY A 191 -2.33 8.17 -10.57
C GLY A 191 -3.24 8.44 -11.76
N VAL A 192 -3.88 9.61 -11.82
CA VAL A 192 -4.70 10.02 -12.97
C VAL A 192 -3.89 9.93 -14.26
N LEU A 193 -2.71 10.56 -14.31
CA LEU A 193 -1.85 10.53 -15.49
C LEU A 193 -1.48 9.10 -15.88
N ARG A 194 -1.07 8.29 -14.91
CA ARG A 194 -0.67 6.90 -15.10
C ARG A 194 -1.79 6.07 -15.72
N TRP A 195 -3.00 6.17 -15.18
CA TRP A 195 -4.13 5.36 -15.65
C TRP A 195 -4.62 5.83 -17.02
N LEU A 196 -4.61 7.14 -17.31
CA LEU A 196 -4.93 7.66 -18.63
C LEU A 196 -3.95 7.14 -19.70
N ILE A 197 -2.66 7.09 -19.38
CA ILE A 197 -1.63 6.54 -20.28
C ILE A 197 -1.86 5.03 -20.47
N THR A 198 -2.02 4.28 -19.38
CA THR A 198 -2.14 2.81 -19.42
C THR A 198 -3.39 2.35 -20.17
N ALA A 199 -4.49 3.09 -20.09
CA ALA A 199 -5.74 2.81 -20.79
C ALA A 199 -5.60 2.84 -22.32
N GLN A 200 -4.59 3.53 -22.86
CA GLN A 200 -4.39 3.70 -24.30
C GLN A 200 -3.50 2.62 -24.93
N GLU A 201 -3.13 1.59 -24.18
CA GLU A 201 -2.27 0.50 -24.63
C GLU A 201 -0.96 1.02 -25.28
N PRO A 202 -0.19 1.85 -24.57
CA PRO A 202 0.95 2.51 -25.16
C PRO A 202 2.08 1.53 -25.49
N GLY A 203 2.96 1.92 -26.39
CA GLY A 203 4.19 1.18 -26.63
C GLY A 203 5.08 1.10 -25.38
N LEU A 204 6.02 0.13 -25.37
CA LEU A 204 6.82 -0.26 -24.19
C LEU A 204 7.49 0.92 -23.48
N ALA A 205 8.06 1.87 -24.21
CA ALA A 205 8.77 3.02 -23.61
C ALA A 205 7.82 3.91 -22.78
N VAL A 206 6.61 4.18 -23.30
CA VAL A 206 5.60 4.96 -22.58
C VAL A 206 5.00 4.16 -21.44
N LEU A 207 4.85 2.84 -21.58
CA LEU A 207 4.42 1.94 -20.53
C LEU A 207 5.45 1.91 -19.39
N CYS A 208 6.74 1.90 -19.68
CA CYS A 208 7.79 2.02 -18.67
C CYS A 208 7.68 3.35 -17.89
N PHE A 209 7.42 4.45 -18.59
CA PHE A 209 7.18 5.74 -17.93
C PHE A 209 5.95 5.67 -17.02
N ALA A 210 4.84 5.10 -17.49
CA ALA A 210 3.64 4.89 -16.67
C ALA A 210 3.93 4.02 -15.44
N GLN A 211 4.79 3.00 -15.57
CA GLN A 211 5.20 2.18 -14.43
C GLN A 211 6.13 2.93 -13.46
N ALA A 212 7.03 3.78 -13.95
CA ALA A 212 7.85 4.62 -13.09
C ALA A 212 7.02 5.63 -12.26
N LEU A 213 5.85 6.06 -12.75
CA LEU A 213 4.90 6.86 -11.98
C LEU A 213 4.34 6.11 -10.75
N HIS A 214 4.59 4.80 -10.59
CA HIS A 214 4.22 4.04 -9.40
C HIS A 214 4.81 4.63 -8.12
N GLY A 215 6.07 5.02 -8.15
CA GLY A 215 6.70 5.67 -7.01
C GLY A 215 5.90 6.88 -6.53
N LEU A 216 5.45 7.73 -7.45
CA LEU A 216 4.61 8.87 -7.10
C LEU A 216 3.19 8.45 -6.72
N SER A 217 2.51 7.66 -7.55
CA SER A 217 1.08 7.35 -7.34
C SER A 217 0.83 6.49 -6.08
N PHE A 218 1.75 5.60 -5.74
CA PHE A 218 1.67 4.74 -4.56
C PHE A 218 2.51 5.28 -3.40
N GLY A 219 3.82 5.46 -3.64
CA GLY A 219 4.78 5.80 -2.59
C GLY A 219 4.49 7.15 -1.93
N ALA A 220 4.15 8.19 -2.72
CA ALA A 220 3.82 9.50 -2.14
C ALA A 220 2.50 9.49 -1.35
N ALA A 221 1.50 8.69 -1.76
CA ALA A 221 0.27 8.52 -0.99
C ALA A 221 0.55 7.86 0.36
N HIS A 222 1.36 6.79 0.36
CA HIS A 222 1.75 6.11 1.60
C HIS A 222 2.56 7.03 2.53
N LEU A 223 3.57 7.71 1.99
CA LEU A 223 4.38 8.68 2.73
C LEU A 223 3.51 9.79 3.33
N GLY A 224 2.58 10.33 2.53
CA GLY A 224 1.60 11.33 2.97
C GLY A 224 0.73 10.83 4.11
N ALA A 225 0.26 9.57 4.04
CA ALA A 225 -0.56 8.97 5.07
C ALA A 225 0.19 8.84 6.41
N MET A 226 1.40 8.33 6.38
CA MET A 226 2.21 8.18 7.60
C MET A 226 2.53 9.53 8.24
N HIS A 227 2.92 10.52 7.44
CA HIS A 227 3.20 11.86 7.96
C HIS A 227 1.94 12.61 8.42
N PHE A 228 0.77 12.38 7.79
CA PHE A 228 -0.49 12.95 8.25
C PHE A 228 -0.86 12.41 9.64
N ILE A 229 -0.87 11.08 9.79
CA ILE A 229 -1.19 10.46 11.07
C ILE A 229 -0.24 10.93 12.16
N ALA A 230 1.07 10.98 11.87
CA ALA A 230 2.08 11.41 12.83
C ALA A 230 1.92 12.88 13.27
N ARG A 231 1.31 13.75 12.45
CA ARG A 231 1.10 15.18 12.77
C ARG A 231 -0.31 15.49 13.28
N ALA A 232 -1.30 14.75 12.83
CA ALA A 232 -2.71 15.02 13.08
C ALA A 232 -3.29 14.28 14.29
N VAL A 233 -2.59 13.25 14.78
CA VAL A 233 -3.08 12.36 15.85
C VAL A 233 -2.02 12.28 16.95
N ALA A 234 -2.46 12.34 18.21
CA ALA A 234 -1.58 12.20 19.36
C ALA A 234 -0.84 10.83 19.33
N PRO A 235 0.41 10.75 19.80
CA PRO A 235 1.22 9.54 19.75
C PRO A 235 0.50 8.30 20.31
N GLU A 236 -0.30 8.48 21.37
CA GLU A 236 -1.05 7.43 22.06
C GLU A 236 -2.12 6.79 21.16
N LEU A 237 -2.64 7.55 20.20
CA LEU A 237 -3.68 7.11 19.26
C LEU A 237 -3.14 6.79 17.86
N ALA A 238 -1.83 6.99 17.62
CA ALA A 238 -1.23 6.83 16.29
C ALA A 238 -1.40 5.41 15.74
N ALA A 239 -1.18 4.38 16.56
CA ALA A 239 -1.38 2.98 16.15
C ALA A 239 -2.85 2.69 15.80
N THR A 240 -3.80 3.25 16.56
CA THR A 240 -5.24 3.15 16.26
C THR A 240 -5.57 3.81 14.92
N ALA A 241 -5.04 5.02 14.68
CA ALA A 241 -5.27 5.74 13.43
C ALA A 241 -4.66 5.03 12.23
N GLN A 242 -3.46 4.45 12.36
CA GLN A 242 -2.82 3.64 11.32
C GLN A 242 -3.63 2.37 11.00
N SER A 243 -4.11 1.68 12.03
CA SER A 243 -4.95 0.49 11.86
C SER A 243 -6.28 0.83 11.17
N LEU A 244 -6.92 1.94 11.54
CA LEU A 244 -8.13 2.42 10.87
C LEU A 244 -7.86 2.79 9.41
N TYR A 245 -6.77 3.50 9.14
CA TYR A 245 -6.35 3.82 7.77
C TYR A 245 -6.11 2.55 6.96
N ALA A 246 -5.37 1.59 7.49
CA ALA A 246 -5.09 0.32 6.83
C ALA A 246 -6.36 -0.50 6.58
N ALA A 247 -7.26 -0.59 7.55
CA ALA A 247 -8.52 -1.32 7.42
C ALA A 247 -9.44 -0.69 6.37
N VAL A 248 -9.55 0.63 6.33
CA VAL A 248 -10.40 1.31 5.36
C VAL A 248 -9.78 1.34 3.97
N SER A 249 -8.54 1.82 3.83
CA SER A 249 -7.91 2.01 2.52
C SER A 249 -7.41 0.70 1.92
N GLY A 250 -6.59 -0.06 2.64
CA GLY A 250 -6.02 -1.33 2.18
C GLY A 250 -6.97 -2.52 2.30
N GLY A 251 -7.91 -2.46 3.24
CA GLY A 251 -8.94 -3.49 3.43
C GLY A 251 -10.18 -3.21 2.59
N ILE A 252 -11.12 -2.45 3.13
CA ILE A 252 -12.48 -2.31 2.58
C ILE A 252 -12.47 -1.72 1.16
N MET A 253 -11.79 -0.59 0.96
CA MET A 253 -11.80 0.09 -0.33
C MET A 253 -11.04 -0.71 -1.39
N MET A 254 -9.84 -1.18 -1.09
CA MET A 254 -9.05 -1.99 -2.02
C MET A 254 -9.79 -3.27 -2.41
N ALA A 255 -10.35 -4.00 -1.44
CA ALA A 255 -11.11 -5.23 -1.70
C ALA A 255 -12.36 -4.96 -2.56
N GLY A 256 -13.07 -3.86 -2.30
CA GLY A 256 -14.23 -3.45 -3.09
C GLY A 256 -13.86 -3.18 -4.55
N PHE A 257 -12.79 -2.41 -4.79
CA PHE A 257 -12.33 -2.14 -6.16
C PHE A 257 -11.72 -3.39 -6.83
N MET A 258 -11.06 -4.28 -6.08
CA MET A 258 -10.60 -5.56 -6.62
C MET A 258 -11.76 -6.46 -7.05
N ALA A 259 -12.83 -6.53 -6.25
CA ALA A 259 -14.03 -7.29 -6.62
C ALA A 259 -14.72 -6.74 -7.88
N LEU A 260 -14.72 -5.42 -8.06
CA LEU A 260 -15.25 -4.77 -9.25
C LEU A 260 -14.34 -4.91 -10.48
N SER A 261 -13.05 -5.24 -10.27
CA SER A 261 -12.06 -5.32 -11.35
C SER A 261 -12.35 -6.46 -12.33
N GLY A 262 -12.90 -7.60 -11.87
CA GLY A 262 -13.23 -8.73 -12.75
C GLY A 262 -14.28 -8.36 -13.80
N PRO A 263 -15.51 -8.00 -13.41
CA PRO A 263 -16.54 -7.55 -14.38
C PRO A 263 -16.09 -6.36 -15.24
N LEU A 264 -15.29 -5.44 -14.66
CA LEU A 264 -14.76 -4.31 -15.42
C LEU A 264 -13.77 -4.76 -16.50
N TYR A 265 -12.90 -5.73 -16.20
CA TYR A 265 -11.95 -6.24 -17.18
C TYR A 265 -12.62 -7.01 -18.31
N GLU A 266 -13.63 -7.82 -17.99
CA GLU A 266 -14.44 -8.52 -18.98
C GLU A 266 -15.14 -7.56 -19.94
N ALA A 267 -15.68 -6.46 -19.42
CA ALA A 267 -16.42 -5.48 -20.20
C ALA A 267 -15.54 -4.50 -20.99
N ALA A 268 -14.38 -4.13 -20.45
CA ALA A 268 -13.65 -2.94 -20.89
C ALA A 268 -12.15 -3.18 -21.16
N GLN A 269 -11.57 -4.32 -20.77
CA GLN A 269 -10.13 -4.59 -20.90
C GLN A 269 -9.28 -3.38 -20.47
N SER A 270 -8.29 -2.97 -21.28
CA SER A 270 -7.41 -1.82 -20.95
C SER A 270 -8.16 -0.52 -20.69
N THR A 271 -9.32 -0.30 -21.33
CA THR A 271 -10.09 0.94 -21.13
C THR A 271 -10.68 1.03 -19.72
N GLY A 272 -10.73 -0.08 -18.96
CA GLY A 272 -11.05 -0.08 -17.53
C GLY A 272 -10.14 0.80 -16.70
N PHE A 273 -8.91 1.10 -17.15
CA PHE A 273 -8.03 2.05 -16.48
C PHE A 273 -8.56 3.49 -16.49
N TYR A 274 -9.46 3.87 -17.41
CA TYR A 274 -10.14 5.18 -17.32
C TYR A 274 -11.02 5.28 -16.06
N VAL A 275 -11.64 4.19 -15.63
CA VAL A 275 -12.39 4.16 -14.37
C VAL A 275 -11.44 4.39 -13.20
N MET A 276 -10.26 3.77 -13.21
CA MET A 276 -9.23 3.98 -12.17
C MET A 276 -8.68 5.41 -12.18
N ALA A 277 -8.57 6.05 -13.34
CA ALA A 277 -8.27 7.48 -13.44
C ALA A 277 -9.36 8.33 -12.76
N GLY A 278 -10.63 8.00 -12.96
CA GLY A 278 -11.75 8.63 -12.28
C GLY A 278 -11.69 8.45 -10.75
N VAL A 279 -11.36 7.25 -10.27
CA VAL A 279 -11.17 6.97 -8.84
C VAL A 279 -10.01 7.79 -8.26
N ALA A 280 -8.88 7.87 -8.95
CA ALA A 280 -7.74 8.70 -8.54
C ALA A 280 -8.12 10.19 -8.53
N LEU A 281 -8.90 10.66 -9.51
CA LEU A 281 -9.38 12.04 -9.58
C LEU A 281 -10.32 12.37 -8.40
N MET A 282 -11.20 11.46 -8.01
CA MET A 282 -12.01 11.60 -6.79
C MET A 282 -11.12 11.68 -5.55
N GLY A 283 -10.05 10.88 -5.50
CA GLY A 283 -9.03 10.96 -4.45
C GLY A 283 -8.36 12.32 -4.39
N ALA A 284 -7.99 12.90 -5.55
CA ALA A 284 -7.45 14.26 -5.64
C ALA A 284 -8.43 15.31 -5.12
N GLY A 285 -9.71 15.23 -5.50
CA GLY A 285 -10.75 16.12 -5.01
C GLY A 285 -10.91 16.07 -3.49
N ALA A 286 -10.97 14.87 -2.91
CA ALA A 286 -11.04 14.66 -1.47
C ALA A 286 -9.78 15.20 -0.76
N ALA A 287 -8.59 15.00 -1.34
CA ALA A 287 -7.34 15.53 -0.81
C ALA A 287 -7.32 17.07 -0.81
N LEU A 288 -7.79 17.72 -1.88
CA LEU A 288 -7.87 19.18 -1.96
C LEU A 288 -8.85 19.76 -0.93
N VAL A 289 -9.99 19.10 -0.72
CA VAL A 289 -10.94 19.49 0.34
C VAL A 289 -10.30 19.35 1.72
N THR A 290 -9.59 18.26 1.96
CA THR A 290 -8.87 18.03 3.21
C THR A 290 -7.78 19.08 3.41
N TRP A 291 -7.02 19.42 2.36
CA TRP A 291 -5.99 20.45 2.41
C TRP A 291 -6.54 21.81 2.84
N ARG A 292 -7.69 22.19 2.29
CA ARG A 292 -8.34 23.46 2.68
C ARG A 292 -8.83 23.49 4.12
N ARG A 293 -9.18 22.32 4.68
CA ARG A 293 -9.75 22.20 6.03
C ARG A 293 -8.72 21.95 7.12
N TRP A 294 -7.55 21.40 6.76
CA TRP A 294 -6.48 21.08 7.71
C TRP A 294 -5.32 22.06 7.55
N GLN A 295 -5.14 22.91 8.55
CA GLN A 295 -4.07 23.92 8.57
C GLN A 295 -2.81 23.43 9.30
N GLY A 296 -2.68 22.12 9.54
CA GLY A 296 -1.60 21.53 10.33
C GLY A 296 -1.98 21.43 11.82
N GLY A 297 -1.29 20.57 12.55
CA GLY A 297 -1.51 20.35 13.97
C GLY A 297 -2.47 19.21 14.30
N LEU A 298 -2.63 18.98 15.60
CA LEU A 298 -3.40 17.88 16.14
C LEU A 298 -4.91 18.04 15.88
N LEU A 299 -5.54 16.97 15.43
CA LEU A 299 -7.00 16.84 15.32
C LEU A 299 -7.58 16.07 16.50
N VAL A 300 -6.78 15.17 17.08
CA VAL A 300 -7.15 14.24 18.15
C VAL A 300 -6.01 14.17 19.14
N ASP A 301 -6.32 14.50 20.35
CA ASP A 301 -5.50 14.42 21.56
C ASP A 301 -5.98 13.32 22.50
#